data_98aae65d0e150075c2ac67ca7ef4278a
#
_entry.id   98aae65d0e150075c2ac67ca7ef4278a
#
_cell.length_a   1.000
_cell.length_b   1.000
_cell.length_c   1.000
_cell.angle_alpha   90.00
_cell.angle_beta   90.00
_cell.angle_gamma   90.00
#
_symmetry.space_group_name_H-M   'P 1'
#
loop_
_entity.id
_entity.type
_entity.pdbx_description
1 polymer ?
#
loop_
_entity_poly.entity_id
_entity_poly.type
_entity_poly.pdbx_seq_one_letter_code
_entity_poly.pdbx_strand_id
1 'polypeptide(L)'
;MRRFAKLCLVSAILGSAGVCFVQLQRPLLRAGPLNANFPAAIATLRNIAAAQARCQASGVIDVNNNGVGEYGFFGELSGGVAVREAGGNGTPISPPVLSNAFSNVDPNSQVVRSGYIFQMYLPDTASQGVTEVAGTNPPTQNMGGDPGNTQGVDAARAEVLWCCYAWPSAFGNSGKRTFFINQGGDVLASKNQQATPYNGATGGPTWDVAFDANATTVAMDSRIAANTAAQDGEIWTVVN
;
A
#
# COMPACT_ATOMS: atom_id res chain seq x y z
N MET A 1 -13.82 64.90 -38.96
CA MET A 1 -14.55 63.70 -39.30
C MET A 1 -13.76 62.92 -40.34
N ARG A 2 -13.31 61.78 -40.17
CA ARG A 2 -12.38 60.91 -40.91
C ARG A 2 -11.01 60.86 -40.23
N ARG A 3 -10.80 59.75 -39.57
CA ARG A 3 -9.52 59.02 -39.47
C ARG A 3 -9.50 58.15 -38.22
N PHE A 4 -10.06 56.95 -38.34
CA PHE A 4 -9.68 55.81 -37.49
C PHE A 4 -10.24 54.53 -38.15
N ALA A 5 -9.55 54.11 -39.19
CA ALA A 5 -9.78 52.82 -39.78
C ALA A 5 -8.58 52.41 -40.60
N LYS A 6 -7.44 52.06 -39.91
CA LYS A 6 -6.31 51.38 -40.55
C LYS A 6 -5.30 51.02 -39.45
N LEU A 7 -5.68 50.20 -38.47
CA LEU A 7 -4.69 49.56 -37.58
C LEU A 7 -5.21 48.29 -36.92
N CYS A 8 -5.85 47.46 -37.70
CA CYS A 8 -6.33 46.12 -37.19
C CYS A 8 -6.04 44.96 -38.12
N LEU A 9 -4.98 45.02 -38.94
CA LEU A 9 -4.70 43.90 -39.86
C LEU A 9 -3.29 43.35 -39.82
N VAL A 10 -2.49 43.60 -38.76
CA VAL A 10 -1.13 43.06 -38.66
C VAL A 10 -0.93 42.16 -37.39
N SER A 11 -1.94 42.07 -36.50
CA SER A 11 -1.80 41.22 -35.27
C SER A 11 -2.34 39.79 -35.39
N ALA A 12 -2.87 39.38 -36.55
CA ALA A 12 -3.50 38.08 -36.71
C ALA A 12 -2.59 36.95 -37.21
N ILE A 13 -1.33 37.20 -37.54
CA ILE A 13 -0.43 36.19 -38.12
C ILE A 13 0.63 35.69 -37.12
N LEU A 14 0.81 36.30 -35.96
CA LEU A 14 1.76 35.84 -34.94
C LEU A 14 1.13 35.00 -33.84
N GLY A 15 -0.19 34.75 -33.85
CA GLY A 15 -0.91 33.97 -32.83
C GLY A 15 -0.98 32.47 -33.09
N SER A 16 -0.72 32.00 -34.31
CA SER A 16 -0.92 30.57 -34.65
C SER A 16 0.31 29.70 -34.50
N ALA A 17 1.51 30.27 -34.41
CA ALA A 17 2.74 29.47 -34.24
C ALA A 17 3.05 29.15 -32.77
N GLY A 18 2.50 29.91 -31.81
CA GLY A 18 2.75 29.68 -30.36
C GLY A 18 1.92 28.57 -29.74
N VAL A 19 0.77 28.23 -30.31
CA VAL A 19 -0.15 27.22 -29.74
C VAL A 19 0.27 25.80 -30.08
N CYS A 20 1.01 25.61 -31.18
CA CYS A 20 1.45 24.27 -31.60
C CYS A 20 2.63 23.73 -30.75
N PHE A 21 3.44 24.61 -30.13
CA PHE A 21 4.60 24.18 -29.34
C PHE A 21 4.25 23.71 -27.92
N VAL A 22 3.15 24.14 -27.34
CA VAL A 22 2.74 23.78 -25.98
C VAL A 22 2.06 22.40 -25.92
N GLN A 23 1.49 21.95 -27.03
CA GLN A 23 0.78 20.64 -27.08
C GLN A 23 1.73 19.45 -27.20
N LEU A 24 2.96 19.63 -27.74
CA LEU A 24 3.92 18.54 -27.92
C LEU A 24 4.72 18.18 -26.66
N GLN A 25 4.72 19.03 -25.63
CA GLN A 25 5.45 18.75 -24.39
C GLN A 25 4.60 18.06 -23.29
N ARG A 26 3.30 17.99 -23.44
CA ARG A 26 2.40 17.39 -22.44
C ARG A 26 2.55 15.88 -22.25
N PRO A 27 2.86 15.05 -23.26
CA PRO A 27 3.05 13.61 -23.07
C PRO A 27 4.33 13.26 -22.29
N LEU A 28 5.41 14.05 -22.45
CA LEU A 28 6.70 13.77 -21.81
C LEU A 28 6.74 14.07 -20.31
N LEU A 29 5.94 15.05 -19.86
CA LEU A 29 5.87 15.41 -18.44
C LEU A 29 5.01 14.43 -17.60
N ARG A 30 4.15 13.64 -18.24
CA ARG A 30 3.30 12.63 -17.56
C ARG A 30 3.98 11.28 -17.33
N ALA A 31 5.01 10.95 -18.10
CA ALA A 31 5.71 9.67 -17.97
C ALA A 31 6.67 9.63 -16.77
N GLY A 32 7.22 10.77 -16.33
CA GLY A 32 8.20 10.85 -15.26
C GLY A 32 7.68 10.39 -13.88
N PRO A 33 6.54 10.89 -13.38
CA PRO A 33 6.00 10.47 -12.08
C PRO A 33 5.62 8.99 -12.04
N LEU A 34 4.99 8.46 -13.10
CA LEU A 34 4.59 7.06 -13.20
C LEU A 34 5.78 6.10 -13.15
N ASN A 35 6.86 6.44 -13.85
CA ASN A 35 8.07 5.61 -13.89
C ASN A 35 8.87 5.63 -12.57
N ALA A 36 8.78 6.70 -11.79
CA ALA A 36 9.44 6.81 -10.50
C ALA A 36 8.67 6.12 -9.37
N ASN A 37 7.33 6.15 -9.41
CA ASN A 37 6.49 5.60 -8.35
C ASN A 37 6.53 4.07 -8.28
N PHE A 38 6.66 3.40 -9.42
CA PHE A 38 6.75 1.94 -9.50
C PHE A 38 7.94 1.35 -8.70
N PRO A 39 9.21 1.75 -8.96
CA PRO A 39 10.35 1.26 -8.16
C PRO A 39 10.25 1.70 -6.70
N ALA A 40 9.69 2.88 -6.42
CA ALA A 40 9.50 3.36 -5.05
C ALA A 40 8.50 2.49 -4.27
N ALA A 41 7.42 2.03 -4.91
CA ALA A 41 6.47 1.11 -4.29
C ALA A 41 7.11 -0.25 -3.95
N ILE A 42 7.89 -0.83 -4.89
CA ILE A 42 8.62 -2.08 -4.67
C ILE A 42 9.64 -1.92 -3.54
N ALA A 43 10.45 -0.85 -3.55
CA ALA A 43 11.42 -0.58 -2.50
C ALA A 43 10.73 -0.42 -1.13
N THR A 44 9.57 0.22 -1.09
CA THR A 44 8.77 0.38 0.12
C THR A 44 8.28 -0.97 0.65
N LEU A 45 7.76 -1.86 -0.20
CA LEU A 45 7.34 -3.22 0.19
C LEU A 45 8.52 -4.04 0.74
N ARG A 46 9.69 -3.95 0.13
CA ARG A 46 10.90 -4.62 0.64
C ARG A 46 11.34 -4.07 2.00
N ASN A 47 11.22 -2.76 2.23
CA ASN A 47 11.48 -2.15 3.54
C ASN A 47 10.49 -2.63 4.59
N ILE A 48 9.21 -2.79 4.23
CA ILE A 48 8.17 -3.35 5.10
C ILE A 48 8.54 -4.80 5.47
N ALA A 49 8.91 -5.64 4.50
CA ALA A 49 9.32 -7.02 4.77
C ALA A 49 10.53 -7.10 5.71
N ALA A 50 11.53 -6.23 5.52
CA ALA A 50 12.69 -6.16 6.42
C ALA A 50 12.31 -5.67 7.82
N ALA A 51 11.33 -4.78 7.96
CA ALA A 51 10.81 -4.33 9.25
C ALA A 51 10.04 -5.45 9.95
N GLN A 52 9.21 -6.19 9.23
CA GLN A 52 8.48 -7.35 9.73
C GLN A 52 9.44 -8.42 10.27
N ALA A 53 10.45 -8.79 9.50
CA ALA A 53 11.45 -9.77 9.93
C ALA A 53 12.20 -9.33 11.21
N ARG A 54 12.52 -8.03 11.33
CA ARG A 54 13.15 -7.49 12.54
C ARG A 54 12.21 -7.50 13.73
N CYS A 55 10.96 -7.12 13.53
CA CYS A 55 9.94 -7.14 14.59
C CYS A 55 9.74 -8.55 15.14
N GLN A 56 9.49 -9.50 14.27
CA GLN A 56 9.27 -10.90 14.60
C GLN A 56 10.51 -11.49 15.33
N ALA A 57 11.71 -11.27 14.80
CA ALA A 57 12.95 -11.77 15.41
C ALA A 57 13.27 -11.13 16.78
N SER A 58 12.75 -9.93 17.06
CA SER A 58 12.99 -9.25 18.36
C SER A 58 12.09 -9.75 19.49
N GLY A 59 10.96 -10.41 19.16
CA GLY A 59 9.97 -10.84 20.15
C GLY A 59 9.27 -9.67 20.88
N VAL A 60 9.30 -8.45 20.31
CA VAL A 60 8.73 -7.28 20.95
C VAL A 60 7.20 -7.30 20.95
N ILE A 61 6.59 -8.07 20.05
CA ILE A 61 5.19 -8.45 20.05
C ILE A 61 5.16 -9.97 20.31
N ASP A 62 4.59 -10.37 21.43
CA ASP A 62 4.43 -11.78 21.86
C ASP A 62 3.19 -11.87 22.73
N VAL A 63 2.02 -11.82 22.07
CA VAL A 63 0.71 -11.76 22.75
C VAL A 63 0.39 -13.03 23.51
N ASN A 64 0.87 -14.18 23.04
CA ASN A 64 0.63 -15.49 23.68
C ASN A 64 1.71 -15.88 24.71
N ASN A 65 2.77 -15.07 24.88
CA ASN A 65 3.90 -15.27 25.80
C ASN A 65 4.60 -16.63 25.62
N ASN A 66 4.74 -17.09 24.37
CA ASN A 66 5.41 -18.35 24.06
C ASN A 66 6.90 -18.18 23.73
N GLY A 67 7.40 -16.94 23.66
CA GLY A 67 8.77 -16.57 23.34
C GLY A 67 9.06 -16.49 21.84
N VAL A 68 8.05 -16.62 20.97
CA VAL A 68 8.16 -16.41 19.54
C VAL A 68 7.53 -15.06 19.19
N GLY A 69 8.27 -14.20 18.50
CA GLY A 69 7.77 -12.88 18.11
C GLY A 69 6.75 -12.93 16.99
N GLU A 70 5.85 -11.98 16.98
CA GLU A 70 4.81 -11.80 16.00
C GLU A 70 5.15 -10.69 14.99
N TYR A 71 4.52 -10.74 13.82
CA TYR A 71 4.48 -9.63 12.88
C TYR A 71 3.54 -8.52 13.38
N GLY A 72 3.82 -7.26 12.96
CA GLY A 72 3.10 -6.08 13.42
C GLY A 72 2.40 -5.30 12.32
N PHE A 73 1.46 -4.46 12.69
CA PHE A 73 0.83 -3.47 11.84
C PHE A 73 1.70 -2.22 11.63
N PHE A 74 1.36 -1.35 10.69
CA PHE A 74 2.14 -0.14 10.41
C PHE A 74 2.28 0.77 11.63
N GLY A 75 1.19 1.01 12.38
CA GLY A 75 1.21 1.83 13.57
C GLY A 75 2.17 1.28 14.64
N GLU A 76 2.23 -0.04 14.81
CA GLU A 76 3.12 -0.72 15.76
C GLU A 76 4.57 -0.66 15.28
N LEU A 77 4.86 -1.07 14.03
CA LEU A 77 6.21 -1.11 13.46
C LEU A 77 6.88 0.26 13.40
N SER A 78 6.09 1.32 13.20
CA SER A 78 6.58 2.70 13.16
C SER A 78 6.75 3.34 14.53
N GLY A 79 6.40 2.64 15.61
CA GLY A 79 6.43 3.17 16.97
C GLY A 79 5.40 4.27 17.22
N GLY A 80 4.39 4.37 16.35
CA GLY A 80 3.32 5.37 16.47
C GLY A 80 2.32 5.07 17.57
N VAL A 81 2.12 3.77 17.86
CA VAL A 81 1.24 3.27 18.93
C VAL A 81 1.94 2.18 19.72
N ALA A 82 1.37 1.84 20.87
CA ALA A 82 1.79 0.66 21.63
C ALA A 82 1.57 -0.62 20.82
N VAL A 83 2.42 -1.62 21.02
CA VAL A 83 2.24 -2.94 20.42
C VAL A 83 1.14 -3.73 21.12
N ARG A 84 0.63 -4.75 20.44
CA ARG A 84 -0.23 -5.77 21.06
C ARG A 84 0.57 -6.49 22.16
N GLU A 85 -0.07 -6.73 23.30
CA GLU A 85 0.50 -7.46 24.43
C GLU A 85 -0.57 -8.24 25.15
N ALA A 86 -0.19 -9.33 25.80
CA ALA A 86 -1.08 -10.15 26.62
C ALA A 86 -1.72 -9.33 27.76
N GLY A 87 -3.05 -9.26 27.75
CA GLY A 87 -3.80 -8.57 28.81
C GLY A 87 -3.88 -7.05 28.73
N GLY A 88 -3.39 -6.43 27.63
CA GLY A 88 -3.49 -4.98 27.46
C GLY A 88 -2.60 -4.39 26.40
N ASN A 89 -2.33 -3.10 26.52
CA ASN A 89 -1.48 -2.38 25.60
C ASN A 89 -0.01 -2.48 26.07
N GLY A 90 0.86 -2.94 25.17
CA GLY A 90 2.30 -2.89 25.36
C GLY A 90 2.87 -1.46 25.28
N THR A 91 4.15 -1.34 25.02
CA THR A 91 4.84 -0.07 24.81
C THR A 91 5.15 0.12 23.32
N PRO A 92 5.23 1.37 22.81
CA PRO A 92 5.69 1.62 21.44
C PRO A 92 7.11 1.10 21.20
N ILE A 93 7.36 0.54 20.02
CA ILE A 93 8.70 0.09 19.62
C ILE A 93 9.67 1.28 19.58
N SER A 94 10.75 1.20 20.34
CA SER A 94 11.78 2.24 20.37
C SER A 94 13.19 1.63 20.37
N PRO A 95 14.06 1.90 19.37
CA PRO A 95 13.76 2.67 18.15
C PRO A 95 12.80 1.93 17.22
N PRO A 96 12.00 2.63 16.41
CA PRO A 96 11.05 2.00 15.49
C PRO A 96 11.77 1.19 14.41
N VAL A 97 11.15 0.08 13.98
CA VAL A 97 11.71 -0.78 12.92
C VAL A 97 11.29 -0.35 11.52
N LEU A 98 10.25 0.47 11.41
CA LEU A 98 9.76 1.08 10.20
C LEU A 98 9.77 2.61 10.34
N SER A 99 9.89 3.34 9.24
CA SER A 99 9.86 4.81 9.25
C SER A 99 8.59 5.34 9.92
N ASN A 100 8.74 6.35 10.79
CA ASN A 100 7.62 7.03 11.46
C ASN A 100 6.56 7.62 10.48
N ALA A 101 6.90 7.78 9.20
CA ALA A 101 5.92 8.18 8.20
C ALA A 101 4.82 7.11 7.95
N PHE A 102 4.99 5.88 8.46
CA PHE A 102 3.97 4.83 8.45
C PHE A 102 3.02 4.89 9.64
N SER A 103 3.25 5.78 10.62
CA SER A 103 2.26 6.07 11.66
C SER A 103 1.09 6.94 11.17
N ASN A 104 1.18 7.48 9.95
CA ASN A 104 0.08 8.24 9.33
C ASN A 104 -0.95 7.30 8.67
N VAL A 105 -1.53 6.43 9.46
CA VAL A 105 -2.61 5.52 9.04
C VAL A 105 -3.90 6.32 8.88
N ASP A 106 -4.58 6.14 7.76
CA ASP A 106 -5.82 6.84 7.44
C ASP A 106 -7.07 6.12 8.01
N PRO A 107 -8.29 6.71 7.88
CA PRO A 107 -9.53 6.07 8.33
C PRO A 107 -9.89 4.76 7.60
N ASN A 108 -9.16 4.36 6.56
CA ASN A 108 -9.32 3.08 5.88
C ASN A 108 -8.21 2.07 6.26
N SER A 109 -7.45 2.32 7.34
CA SER A 109 -6.30 1.50 7.75
C SER A 109 -5.21 1.42 6.69
N GLN A 110 -4.92 2.54 6.02
CA GLN A 110 -4.03 2.65 4.87
C GLN A 110 -2.97 3.72 5.09
N VAL A 111 -1.83 3.57 4.40
CA VAL A 111 -0.76 4.57 4.36
C VAL A 111 -0.45 4.94 2.91
N VAL A 112 -0.40 6.24 2.62
CA VAL A 112 -0.09 6.75 1.26
C VAL A 112 1.37 7.15 1.17
N ARG A 113 2.12 6.59 0.20
CA ARG A 113 3.51 6.96 -0.08
C ARG A 113 3.81 6.89 -1.58
N SER A 114 4.52 7.89 -2.09
CA SER A 114 5.02 7.92 -3.49
C SER A 114 3.94 7.58 -4.53
N GLY A 115 2.71 8.08 -4.34
CA GLY A 115 1.59 7.84 -5.24
C GLY A 115 0.95 6.46 -5.15
N TYR A 116 1.35 5.63 -4.17
CA TYR A 116 0.74 4.34 -3.86
C TYR A 116 0.12 4.35 -2.47
N ILE A 117 -0.96 3.57 -2.35
CA ILE A 117 -1.60 3.24 -1.08
C ILE A 117 -1.10 1.87 -0.65
N PHE A 118 -0.77 1.74 0.62
CA PHE A 118 -0.31 0.50 1.24
C PHE A 118 -1.30 0.07 2.31
N GLN A 119 -1.62 -1.23 2.36
CA GLN A 119 -2.45 -1.82 3.41
C GLN A 119 -1.84 -3.13 3.88
N MET A 120 -1.75 -3.28 5.20
CA MET A 120 -1.24 -4.46 5.88
C MET A 120 -2.39 -5.34 6.34
N TYR A 121 -2.19 -6.65 6.26
CA TYR A 121 -3.10 -7.65 6.80
C TYR A 121 -2.34 -8.62 7.68
N LEU A 122 -2.89 -8.90 8.86
CA LEU A 122 -2.47 -9.96 9.77
C LEU A 122 -3.58 -11.01 9.89
N PRO A 123 -3.27 -12.27 10.22
CA PRO A 123 -4.26 -13.34 10.27
C PRO A 123 -5.14 -13.25 11.53
N ASP A 124 -6.42 -13.53 11.38
CA ASP A 124 -7.33 -13.86 12.48
C ASP A 124 -7.33 -15.37 12.81
N THR A 125 -8.20 -15.79 13.73
CA THR A 125 -8.35 -17.20 14.13
C THR A 125 -8.86 -18.12 13.01
N ALA A 126 -9.45 -17.58 11.95
CA ALA A 126 -9.88 -18.32 10.75
C ALA A 126 -8.82 -18.28 9.63
N SER A 127 -7.62 -17.72 9.88
CA SER A 127 -6.59 -17.42 8.89
C SER A 127 -7.05 -16.43 7.80
N GLN A 128 -8.02 -15.58 8.10
CA GLN A 128 -8.40 -14.46 7.24
C GLN A 128 -7.60 -13.22 7.59
N GLY A 129 -7.35 -12.36 6.60
CA GLY A 129 -6.62 -11.13 6.83
C GLY A 129 -7.47 -10.04 7.46
N VAL A 130 -7.05 -9.54 8.62
CA VAL A 130 -7.62 -8.35 9.26
C VAL A 130 -6.67 -7.17 9.14
N THR A 131 -7.24 -5.95 9.07
CA THR A 131 -6.47 -4.70 9.01
C THR A 131 -6.24 -4.15 10.42
N GLU A 132 -5.30 -3.24 10.55
CA GLU A 132 -5.14 -2.46 11.77
C GLU A 132 -6.35 -1.57 12.06
N VAL A 133 -6.45 -1.08 13.29
CA VAL A 133 -7.48 -0.11 13.66
C VAL A 133 -7.37 1.13 12.78
N ALA A 134 -8.51 1.63 12.33
CA ALA A 134 -8.57 2.83 11.49
C ALA A 134 -7.89 4.02 12.17
N GLY A 135 -7.04 4.71 11.45
CA GLY A 135 -6.44 5.96 11.89
C GLY A 135 -7.46 7.10 11.97
N THR A 136 -7.06 8.21 12.56
CA THR A 136 -7.84 9.45 12.55
C THR A 136 -7.20 10.47 11.60
N ASN A 137 -8.01 11.39 11.08
CA ASN A 137 -7.49 12.50 10.27
C ASN A 137 -7.88 13.84 10.95
N PRO A 138 -6.93 14.64 11.47
CA PRO A 138 -5.48 14.43 11.44
C PRO A 138 -5.02 13.27 12.35
N PRO A 139 -3.87 12.64 12.11
CA PRO A 139 -3.39 11.48 12.85
C PRO A 139 -2.82 11.89 14.23
N THR A 140 -3.67 12.45 15.08
CA THR A 140 -3.26 12.96 16.40
C THR A 140 -3.77 12.10 17.56
N GLN A 141 -4.74 11.22 17.32
CA GLN A 141 -5.39 10.43 18.36
C GLN A 141 -5.36 8.93 18.10
N ASN A 142 -5.36 8.52 16.84
CA ASN A 142 -5.22 7.12 16.46
C ASN A 142 -4.32 7.03 15.23
N MET A 143 -3.21 6.33 15.35
CA MET A 143 -2.18 6.15 14.32
C MET A 143 -2.14 4.71 13.80
N GLY A 144 -3.27 4.02 13.80
CA GLY A 144 -3.38 2.62 13.41
C GLY A 144 -2.91 1.66 14.51
N GLY A 145 -2.31 0.54 14.10
CA GLY A 145 -1.99 -0.56 15.01
C GLY A 145 -3.23 -1.23 15.59
N ASP A 146 -3.05 -2.08 16.58
CA ASP A 146 -4.17 -2.67 17.32
C ASP A 146 -3.75 -3.03 18.76
N PRO A 147 -3.34 -2.07 19.60
CA PRO A 147 -2.76 -2.34 20.93
C PRO A 147 -3.62 -3.26 21.80
N GLY A 148 -4.93 -3.16 21.68
CA GLY A 148 -5.90 -3.97 22.45
C GLY A 148 -6.30 -5.28 21.77
N ASN A 149 -5.70 -5.63 20.64
CA ASN A 149 -6.08 -6.77 19.79
C ASN A 149 -7.59 -6.81 19.44
N THR A 150 -8.17 -5.64 19.19
CA THR A 150 -9.61 -5.47 18.91
C THR A 150 -10.02 -5.99 17.54
N GLN A 151 -9.06 -6.13 16.63
CA GLN A 151 -9.25 -6.71 15.29
C GLN A 151 -9.20 -8.24 15.32
N GLY A 152 -8.83 -8.84 16.45
CA GLY A 152 -8.85 -10.29 16.64
C GLY A 152 -7.70 -11.01 15.94
N VAL A 153 -6.51 -10.41 15.89
CA VAL A 153 -5.31 -11.07 15.36
C VAL A 153 -5.01 -12.32 16.18
N ASP A 154 -4.82 -13.45 15.49
CA ASP A 154 -4.38 -14.69 16.11
C ASP A 154 -2.86 -14.68 16.32
N ALA A 155 -2.43 -14.73 17.57
CA ALA A 155 -1.03 -14.63 17.94
C ALA A 155 -0.15 -15.70 17.27
N ALA A 156 -0.56 -16.97 17.35
CA ALA A 156 0.23 -18.08 16.80
C ALA A 156 0.35 -18.01 15.27
N ARG A 157 -0.70 -17.55 14.57
CA ARG A 157 -0.63 -17.34 13.12
C ARG A 157 0.17 -16.10 12.75
N ALA A 158 0.09 -15.03 13.54
CA ALA A 158 0.85 -13.81 13.31
C ALA A 158 2.37 -13.97 13.55
N GLU A 159 2.82 -15.06 14.12
CA GLU A 159 4.24 -15.44 14.17
C GLU A 159 4.79 -15.83 12.81
N VAL A 160 3.93 -16.29 11.88
CA VAL A 160 4.36 -16.90 10.61
C VAL A 160 3.68 -16.31 9.37
N LEU A 161 2.60 -15.55 9.52
CA LEU A 161 1.80 -15.04 8.41
C LEU A 161 1.58 -13.53 8.50
N TRP A 162 1.74 -12.86 7.38
CA TRP A 162 1.32 -11.49 7.11
C TRP A 162 1.27 -11.27 5.61
N CYS A 163 0.57 -10.25 5.15
CA CYS A 163 0.71 -9.76 3.78
C CYS A 163 0.47 -8.26 3.69
N CYS A 164 0.97 -7.67 2.62
CA CYS A 164 0.81 -6.26 2.32
C CYS A 164 0.58 -6.05 0.83
N TYR A 165 -0.38 -5.20 0.51
CA TYR A 165 -0.64 -4.74 -0.86
C TYR A 165 -0.21 -3.30 -1.04
N ALA A 166 0.13 -2.96 -2.30
CA ALA A 166 0.34 -1.58 -2.73
C ALA A 166 -0.35 -1.36 -4.08
N TRP A 167 -1.23 -0.35 -4.17
CA TRP A 167 -1.96 -0.02 -5.38
C TRP A 167 -1.99 1.49 -5.64
N PRO A 168 -2.29 1.95 -6.88
CA PRO A 168 -2.26 3.37 -7.21
C PRO A 168 -3.25 4.20 -6.41
N SER A 169 -2.82 5.31 -5.85
CA SER A 169 -3.71 6.31 -5.23
C SER A 169 -4.59 7.01 -6.28
N ALA A 170 -4.14 7.02 -7.55
CA ALA A 170 -4.90 7.50 -8.70
C ALA A 170 -4.47 6.69 -9.94
N PHE A 171 -5.28 5.68 -10.32
CA PHE A 171 -4.99 4.79 -11.45
C PHE A 171 -4.75 5.59 -12.74
N GLY A 172 -3.68 5.25 -13.46
CA GLY A 172 -3.29 5.94 -14.68
C GLY A 172 -2.52 7.26 -14.46
N ASN A 173 -2.57 7.84 -13.25
CA ASN A 173 -1.84 9.07 -12.91
C ASN A 173 -0.66 8.81 -11.97
N SER A 174 -0.87 8.09 -10.87
CA SER A 174 0.19 7.73 -9.92
C SER A 174 0.82 6.37 -10.20
N GLY A 175 0.09 5.47 -10.85
CA GLY A 175 0.52 4.13 -11.23
C GLY A 175 -0.55 3.40 -12.00
N LYS A 176 -0.24 2.18 -12.46
CA LYS A 176 -1.19 1.27 -13.11
C LYS A 176 -1.17 -0.12 -12.51
N ARG A 177 -0.04 -0.57 -11.95
CA ARG A 177 0.14 -1.92 -11.42
C ARG A 177 -0.19 -1.97 -9.94
N THR A 178 -0.62 -3.13 -9.48
CA THR A 178 -0.79 -3.46 -8.07
C THR A 178 0.30 -4.43 -7.65
N PHE A 179 0.75 -4.32 -6.42
CA PHE A 179 1.84 -5.13 -5.86
C PHE A 179 1.38 -5.85 -4.60
N PHE A 180 2.01 -6.98 -4.35
CA PHE A 180 1.80 -7.82 -3.18
C PHE A 180 3.15 -8.28 -2.63
N ILE A 181 3.24 -8.43 -1.32
CA ILE A 181 4.34 -9.09 -0.61
C ILE A 181 3.80 -9.78 0.63
N ASN A 182 4.45 -10.84 1.05
CA ASN A 182 4.19 -11.53 2.32
C ASN A 182 5.49 -12.01 2.97
N GLN A 183 5.39 -12.88 3.96
CA GLN A 183 6.51 -13.48 4.69
C GLN A 183 7.53 -14.21 3.79
N GLY A 184 7.15 -14.63 2.59
CA GLY A 184 8.06 -15.23 1.62
C GLY A 184 9.09 -14.25 1.03
N GLY A 185 8.83 -12.94 1.14
CA GLY A 185 9.75 -11.87 0.74
C GLY A 185 9.74 -11.53 -0.76
N ASP A 186 9.10 -12.32 -1.60
CA ASP A 186 8.96 -12.03 -3.03
C ASP A 186 7.90 -10.96 -3.27
N VAL A 187 8.24 -9.94 -4.05
CA VAL A 187 7.27 -8.95 -4.51
C VAL A 187 6.61 -9.48 -5.78
N LEU A 188 5.29 -9.59 -5.75
CA LEU A 188 4.49 -9.89 -6.94
C LEU A 188 3.82 -8.62 -7.47
N ALA A 189 3.54 -8.61 -8.77
CA ALA A 189 2.81 -7.53 -9.41
C ALA A 189 1.75 -8.06 -10.36
N SER A 190 0.54 -7.50 -10.31
CA SER A 190 -0.47 -7.66 -11.35
C SER A 190 -0.46 -6.48 -12.32
N LYS A 191 -1.09 -6.65 -13.48
CA LYS A 191 -1.29 -5.55 -14.43
C LYS A 191 -2.38 -4.59 -13.99
N ASN A 192 -3.22 -5.03 -13.04
CA ASN A 192 -4.36 -4.26 -12.54
C ASN A 192 -5.33 -3.87 -13.68
N GLN A 193 -5.69 -4.86 -14.50
CA GLN A 193 -6.49 -4.71 -15.73
C GLN A 193 -7.87 -5.39 -15.63
N GLN A 194 -8.28 -5.82 -14.43
CA GLN A 194 -9.64 -6.30 -14.17
C GLN A 194 -10.67 -5.22 -14.52
N ALA A 195 -11.95 -5.60 -14.62
CA ALA A 195 -13.05 -4.71 -15.02
C ALA A 195 -13.13 -3.42 -14.17
N THR A 196 -12.78 -3.51 -12.89
CA THR A 196 -12.63 -2.37 -11.99
C THR A 196 -11.22 -2.39 -11.40
N PRO A 197 -10.26 -1.61 -11.95
CA PRO A 197 -8.90 -1.56 -11.44
C PRO A 197 -8.83 -1.08 -9.99
N TYR A 198 -7.91 -1.63 -9.21
CA TYR A 198 -7.62 -1.11 -7.86
C TYR A 198 -7.16 0.34 -7.95
N ASN A 199 -7.84 1.23 -7.22
CA ASN A 199 -7.68 2.67 -7.36
C ASN A 199 -8.20 3.43 -6.14
N GLY A 200 -7.39 4.33 -5.60
CA GLY A 200 -7.81 5.21 -4.51
C GLY A 200 -8.09 4.48 -3.19
N ALA A 201 -8.55 5.24 -2.20
CA ALA A 201 -8.68 4.75 -0.83
C ALA A 201 -9.80 3.70 -0.63
N THR A 202 -10.85 3.72 -1.45
CA THR A 202 -12.01 2.82 -1.31
C THR A 202 -12.03 1.68 -2.31
N GLY A 203 -11.12 1.67 -3.30
CA GLY A 203 -11.04 0.67 -4.35
C GLY A 203 -9.75 -0.17 -4.26
N GLY A 204 -9.32 -0.53 -3.06
CA GLY A 204 -8.14 -1.38 -2.82
C GLY A 204 -8.44 -2.87 -2.90
N PRO A 205 -7.38 -3.71 -3.00
CA PRO A 205 -7.49 -5.15 -2.93
C PRO A 205 -7.88 -5.63 -1.52
N THR A 206 -8.66 -6.70 -1.43
CA THR A 206 -8.85 -7.47 -0.21
C THR A 206 -7.63 -8.35 0.05
N TRP A 207 -7.53 -8.90 1.26
CA TRP A 207 -6.36 -9.70 1.68
C TRP A 207 -6.10 -10.93 0.80
N ASP A 208 -7.13 -11.50 0.21
CA ASP A 208 -7.15 -12.80 -0.47
C ASP A 208 -6.83 -12.74 -1.98
N VAL A 209 -6.81 -11.55 -2.59
CA VAL A 209 -6.81 -11.41 -4.05
C VAL A 209 -5.58 -11.99 -4.77
N ALA A 210 -4.41 -12.07 -4.12
CA ALA A 210 -3.19 -12.61 -4.72
C ALA A 210 -3.01 -14.12 -4.50
N PHE A 211 -3.98 -14.79 -3.87
CA PHE A 211 -3.91 -16.24 -3.66
C PHE A 211 -4.51 -17.02 -4.83
N ASP A 212 -4.16 -18.32 -4.92
CA ASP A 212 -4.52 -19.19 -6.04
C ASP A 212 -6.05 -19.30 -6.22
N ALA A 213 -6.53 -19.04 -7.44
CA ALA A 213 -7.94 -19.13 -7.80
C ALA A 213 -8.55 -20.53 -7.61
N ASN A 214 -7.73 -21.58 -7.61
CA ASN A 214 -8.18 -22.95 -7.43
C ASN A 214 -8.35 -23.36 -5.94
N ALA A 215 -8.02 -22.49 -4.99
CA ALA A 215 -8.25 -22.73 -3.58
C ALA A 215 -9.77 -22.71 -3.29
N THR A 216 -10.33 -23.82 -2.80
CA THR A 216 -11.76 -23.94 -2.43
C THR A 216 -12.08 -23.17 -1.15
N THR A 217 -11.09 -23.02 -0.28
CA THR A 217 -11.13 -22.16 0.90
C THR A 217 -9.82 -21.37 0.92
N VAL A 218 -9.91 -20.05 0.81
CA VAL A 218 -8.72 -19.19 0.83
C VAL A 218 -8.41 -18.81 2.27
N ALA A 219 -7.14 -18.95 2.65
CA ALA A 219 -6.59 -18.56 3.92
C ALA A 219 -5.21 -17.91 3.69
N MET A 220 -4.69 -17.14 4.64
CA MET A 220 -3.41 -16.45 4.50
C MET A 220 -2.20 -17.40 4.38
N ASP A 221 -2.36 -18.68 4.69
CA ASP A 221 -1.39 -19.76 4.47
C ASP A 221 -1.60 -20.50 3.13
N SER A 222 -2.62 -20.14 2.35
CA SER A 222 -2.86 -20.71 1.02
C SER A 222 -1.73 -20.36 0.06
N ARG A 223 -1.64 -21.13 -1.02
CA ARG A 223 -0.64 -20.87 -2.07
C ARG A 223 -0.88 -19.53 -2.76
N ILE A 224 0.19 -18.77 -2.94
CA ILE A 224 0.17 -17.53 -3.71
C ILE A 224 0.10 -17.85 -5.20
N ALA A 225 -0.68 -17.08 -5.95
CA ALA A 225 -0.87 -17.22 -7.40
C ALA A 225 0.32 -16.66 -8.20
N ALA A 226 1.55 -17.17 -7.95
CA ALA A 226 2.72 -16.76 -8.72
C ALA A 226 2.69 -17.37 -10.12
N ASN A 227 2.54 -16.52 -11.16
CA ASN A 227 2.41 -16.87 -12.59
C ASN A 227 1.17 -17.74 -12.91
N THR A 228 0.17 -17.74 -12.05
CA THR A 228 -1.10 -18.44 -12.24
C THR A 228 -2.27 -17.48 -12.00
N ALA A 229 -3.51 -17.90 -12.30
CA ALA A 229 -4.69 -17.10 -12.02
C ALA A 229 -4.91 -16.98 -10.50
N ALA A 230 -5.15 -15.76 -10.04
CA ALA A 230 -5.44 -15.44 -8.66
C ALA A 230 -6.94 -15.25 -8.43
N GLN A 231 -7.35 -15.05 -7.16
CA GLN A 231 -8.75 -14.88 -6.78
C GLN A 231 -9.43 -13.70 -7.49
N ASP A 232 -8.67 -12.65 -7.83
CA ASP A 232 -9.15 -11.48 -8.59
C ASP A 232 -9.19 -11.72 -10.13
N GLY A 233 -8.79 -12.90 -10.61
CA GLY A 233 -8.69 -13.24 -12.02
C GLY A 233 -7.46 -12.68 -12.74
N GLU A 234 -6.62 -11.89 -12.06
CA GLU A 234 -5.36 -11.40 -12.60
C GLU A 234 -4.25 -12.47 -12.50
N ILE A 235 -3.20 -12.29 -13.28
CA ILE A 235 -1.97 -13.08 -13.17
C ILE A 235 -0.93 -12.24 -12.43
N TRP A 236 -0.50 -12.72 -11.28
CA TRP A 236 0.52 -12.08 -10.48
C TRP A 236 1.89 -12.66 -10.82
N THR A 237 2.86 -11.80 -11.14
CA THR A 237 4.21 -12.19 -11.56
C THR A 237 5.24 -11.64 -10.59
N VAL A 238 6.26 -12.44 -10.27
CA VAL A 238 7.38 -11.99 -9.43
C VAL A 238 8.12 -10.85 -10.12
N VAL A 239 8.44 -9.78 -9.38
CA VAL A 239 9.22 -8.64 -9.84
C VAL A 239 10.52 -8.53 -9.03
N ASN A 240 11.64 -8.58 -9.74
CA ASN A 240 12.99 -8.48 -9.17
C ASN A 240 13.49 -7.02 -9.14
#